data_7a23e2fdde3173a5d73536c2eb758c23
#
_entry.id   7a23e2fdde3173a5d73536c2eb758c23
#
_cell.length_a   1.000
_cell.length_b   1.000
_cell.length_c   1.000
_cell.angle_alpha   90.00
_cell.angle_beta   90.00
_cell.angle_gamma   90.00
#
_symmetry.space_group_name_H-M   'P 1'
#
loop_
_entity.id
_entity.type
_entity.pdbx_description
1 polymer ?
#
loop_
_entity_poly.entity_id
_entity_poly.type
_entity_poly.pdbx_seq_one_letter_code
_entity_poly.pdbx_strand_id
1 'polypeptide(L)'
;MDAVAAPTPVALKIGAVARRSGLPIKTIRFYSEEGLIHPIGRSEGGYLLFSEEVFAELSLIRTLKAMEIPLQDVRQILESRRLGACTCQEMQEKIRGKAGEIAQKITALHELHSELTALLNGWQTCGGSKAPAG
;
A
#
# COMPACT_ATOMS: atom_id res chain seq x y z
N MET A 1 -36.69 1.65 11.35
CA MET A 1 -36.13 1.53 11.13
C MET A 1 -35.54 1.30 10.71
N ASP A 2 -35.35 1.42 10.32
CA ASP A 2 -34.78 1.24 9.83
C ASP A 2 -34.05 1.13 9.42
N ALA A 3 -34.26 1.18 9.39
CA ALA A 3 -33.62 0.81 8.87
C ALA A 3 -32.74 1.04 8.60
N VAL A 4 -32.68 1.41 9.14
CA VAL A 4 -31.70 1.48 8.81
C VAL A 4 -30.94 0.62 8.49
N ALA A 5 -31.16 0.10 8.00
CA ALA A 5 -30.42 -0.92 7.44
C ALA A 5 -29.18 -0.41 6.85
N ALA A 6 -28.13 -1.21 6.95
CA ALA A 6 -26.92 -0.88 6.27
C ALA A 6 -27.26 -0.70 4.80
N PRO A 7 -26.71 0.32 4.16
CA PRO A 7 -26.96 0.49 2.74
C PRO A 7 -26.47 -0.74 1.98
N THR A 8 -27.18 -1.08 0.93
CA THR A 8 -26.75 -2.13 0.04
C THR A 8 -25.38 -1.76 -0.52
N PRO A 9 -24.40 -2.65 -0.45
CA PRO A 9 -23.09 -2.33 -1.01
C PRO A 9 -23.22 -1.99 -2.49
N VAL A 10 -22.54 -0.94 -2.88
CA VAL A 10 -22.48 -0.57 -4.30
C VAL A 10 -21.57 -1.55 -4.99
N ALA A 11 -22.09 -2.23 -6.00
CA ALA A 11 -21.31 -3.17 -6.77
C ALA A 11 -20.57 -2.40 -7.88
N LEU A 12 -19.27 -2.60 -7.94
CA LEU A 12 -18.42 -1.91 -8.89
C LEU A 12 -17.84 -2.90 -9.87
N LYS A 13 -17.92 -2.58 -11.15
CA LYS A 13 -17.27 -3.40 -12.16
C LYS A 13 -15.77 -3.20 -12.10
N ILE A 14 -15.05 -4.21 -12.57
CA ILE A 14 -13.59 -4.18 -12.50
C ILE A 14 -13.02 -2.94 -13.19
N GLY A 15 -13.64 -2.46 -14.26
CA GLY A 15 -13.19 -1.25 -14.93
C GLY A 15 -13.29 -0.02 -14.05
N ALA A 16 -14.36 0.07 -13.26
CA ALA A 16 -14.51 1.19 -12.35
C ALA A 16 -13.48 1.12 -11.24
N VAL A 17 -13.21 -0.08 -10.74
CA VAL A 17 -12.19 -0.26 -9.73
C VAL A 17 -10.83 0.16 -10.26
N ALA A 18 -10.54 -0.22 -11.51
CA ALA A 18 -9.28 0.14 -12.13
C ALA A 18 -9.13 1.66 -12.24
N ARG A 19 -10.17 2.33 -12.70
CA ARG A 19 -10.11 3.79 -12.85
C ARG A 19 -9.91 4.50 -11.53
N ARG A 20 -10.64 4.09 -10.52
CA ARG A 20 -10.58 4.77 -9.22
C ARG A 20 -9.32 4.44 -8.44
N SER A 21 -8.79 3.23 -8.60
CA SER A 21 -7.58 2.83 -7.88
C SER A 21 -6.31 3.25 -8.60
N GLY A 22 -6.41 3.53 -9.90
CA GLY A 22 -5.22 3.83 -10.69
C GLY A 22 -4.44 2.61 -11.11
N LEU A 23 -4.98 1.42 -10.90
CA LEU A 23 -4.32 0.17 -11.24
C LEU A 23 -4.87 -0.37 -12.55
N PRO A 24 -4.04 -1.07 -13.34
CA PRO A 24 -4.54 -1.72 -14.55
C PRO A 24 -5.55 -2.82 -14.21
N ILE A 25 -6.49 -3.03 -15.11
CA ILE A 25 -7.47 -4.11 -14.94
C ILE A 25 -6.75 -5.44 -14.77
N LYS A 26 -5.68 -5.63 -15.52
CA LYS A 26 -4.89 -6.86 -15.47
C LYS A 26 -4.38 -7.12 -14.06
N THR A 27 -3.91 -6.08 -13.39
CA THR A 27 -3.41 -6.20 -12.02
C THR A 27 -4.53 -6.59 -11.06
N ILE A 28 -5.68 -5.96 -11.21
CA ILE A 28 -6.82 -6.26 -10.33
C ILE A 28 -7.28 -7.68 -10.56
N ARG A 29 -7.33 -8.11 -11.81
CA ARG A 29 -7.71 -9.48 -12.13
C ARG A 29 -6.71 -10.47 -11.52
N PHE A 30 -5.41 -10.15 -11.59
CA PHE A 30 -4.38 -10.99 -11.00
C PHE A 30 -4.59 -11.13 -9.51
N TYR A 31 -4.85 -10.02 -8.81
CA TYR A 31 -5.07 -10.07 -7.37
C TYR A 31 -6.31 -10.90 -7.03
N SER A 32 -7.33 -10.82 -7.87
CA SER A 32 -8.53 -11.62 -7.66
C SER A 32 -8.23 -13.11 -7.84
N GLU A 33 -7.45 -13.44 -8.86
CA GLU A 33 -7.11 -14.83 -9.12
C GLU A 33 -6.22 -15.41 -8.04
N GLU A 34 -5.38 -14.57 -7.44
CA GLU A 34 -4.49 -15.01 -6.37
C GLU A 34 -5.18 -15.05 -5.03
N GLY A 35 -6.43 -14.66 -4.96
CA GLY A 35 -7.17 -14.71 -3.70
C GLY A 35 -6.88 -13.56 -2.77
N LEU A 36 -6.26 -12.50 -3.26
CA LEU A 36 -5.99 -11.33 -2.43
C LEU A 36 -7.22 -10.47 -2.25
N ILE A 37 -8.01 -10.32 -3.31
CA ILE A 37 -9.27 -9.62 -3.24
C ILE A 37 -10.35 -10.57 -3.76
N HIS A 38 -11.58 -10.34 -3.34
CA HIS A 38 -12.67 -11.24 -3.66
C HIS A 38 -13.83 -10.46 -4.25
N PRO A 39 -14.26 -10.82 -5.46
CA PRO A 39 -15.46 -10.19 -6.01
C PRO A 39 -16.68 -10.62 -5.22
N ILE A 40 -17.67 -9.76 -5.19
CA ILE A 40 -18.93 -10.07 -4.50
C ILE A 40 -19.93 -10.75 -5.43
N GLY A 41 -19.59 -10.85 -6.71
CA GLY A 41 -20.46 -11.51 -7.66
C GLY A 41 -20.07 -11.16 -9.07
N ARG A 42 -20.98 -11.44 -10.00
CA ARG A 42 -20.80 -11.09 -11.40
C ARG A 42 -22.03 -10.38 -11.91
N SER A 43 -21.83 -9.47 -12.86
CA SER A 43 -22.94 -8.81 -13.49
C SER A 43 -23.58 -9.75 -14.49
N GLU A 44 -24.70 -9.31 -15.09
CA GLU A 44 -25.37 -10.12 -16.09
C GLU A 44 -24.46 -10.41 -17.28
N GLY A 45 -23.55 -9.50 -17.58
CA GLY A 45 -22.59 -9.72 -18.66
C GLY A 45 -21.39 -10.54 -18.26
N GLY A 46 -21.36 -11.06 -17.06
CA GLY A 46 -20.25 -11.90 -16.61
C GLY A 46 -19.07 -11.14 -16.04
N TYR A 47 -19.19 -9.84 -15.86
CA TYR A 47 -18.10 -9.02 -15.33
C TYR A 47 -18.01 -9.18 -13.82
N LEU A 48 -16.79 -9.22 -13.31
CA LEU A 48 -16.57 -9.29 -11.87
C LEU A 48 -17.06 -8.00 -11.21
N LEU A 49 -17.71 -8.16 -10.08
CA LEU A 49 -18.21 -7.03 -9.28
C LEU A 49 -17.52 -7.02 -7.93
N PHE A 50 -17.15 -5.83 -7.47
CA PHE A 50 -16.45 -5.67 -6.21
C PHE A 50 -17.19 -4.68 -5.33
N SER A 51 -16.99 -4.79 -4.01
CA SER A 51 -17.54 -3.82 -3.08
C SER A 51 -16.55 -2.68 -2.90
N GLU A 52 -17.01 -1.61 -2.23
CA GLU A 52 -16.15 -0.48 -1.96
C GLU A 52 -14.95 -0.84 -1.08
N GLU A 53 -15.07 -1.91 -0.32
CA GLU A 53 -13.97 -2.34 0.53
C GLU A 53 -12.74 -2.72 -0.27
N VAL A 54 -12.90 -3.01 -1.55
CA VAL A 54 -11.77 -3.40 -2.38
C VAL A 54 -10.70 -2.32 -2.40
N PHE A 55 -11.08 -1.06 -2.28
CA PHE A 55 -10.09 0.02 -2.33
C PHE A 55 -9.18 0.01 -1.11
N ALA A 56 -9.73 -0.29 0.06
CA ALA A 56 -8.91 -0.44 1.25
C ALA A 56 -7.98 -1.64 1.12
N GLU A 57 -8.47 -2.71 0.54
CA GLU A 57 -7.65 -3.90 0.33
C GLU A 57 -6.52 -3.64 -0.66
N LEU A 58 -6.84 -2.94 -1.75
CA LEU A 58 -5.80 -2.62 -2.75
C LEU A 58 -4.75 -1.68 -2.16
N SER A 59 -5.17 -0.75 -1.32
CA SER A 59 -4.22 0.14 -0.66
C SER A 59 -3.30 -0.63 0.27
N LEU A 60 -3.85 -1.57 1.02
CA LEU A 60 -3.06 -2.39 1.92
C LEU A 60 -2.08 -3.27 1.14
N ILE A 61 -2.54 -3.85 0.03
CA ILE A 61 -1.67 -4.65 -0.82
C ILE A 61 -0.47 -3.82 -1.27
N ARG A 62 -0.73 -2.60 -1.70
CA ARG A 62 0.36 -1.73 -2.17
C ARG A 62 1.36 -1.46 -1.06
N THR A 63 0.87 -1.18 0.14
CA THR A 63 1.74 -0.92 1.28
C THR A 63 2.60 -2.14 1.60
N LEU A 64 1.97 -3.31 1.66
CA LEU A 64 2.70 -4.52 2.01
C LEU A 64 3.71 -4.91 0.94
N LYS A 65 3.36 -4.71 -0.32
CA LYS A 65 4.30 -5.00 -1.40
C LYS A 65 5.49 -4.05 -1.37
N ALA A 66 5.25 -2.79 -1.02
CA ALA A 66 6.34 -1.83 -0.91
C ALA A 66 7.32 -2.24 0.19
N MET A 67 6.86 -2.98 1.18
CA MET A 67 7.72 -3.52 2.22
C MET A 67 8.32 -4.86 1.83
N GLU A 68 8.10 -5.29 0.60
CA GLU A 68 8.66 -6.54 0.07
C GLU A 68 8.18 -7.76 0.84
N ILE A 69 6.96 -7.69 1.34
CA ILE A 69 6.36 -8.85 2.00
C ILE A 69 5.89 -9.82 0.93
N PRO A 70 6.22 -11.11 1.05
CA PRO A 70 5.82 -12.08 0.03
C PRO A 70 4.32 -12.13 -0.17
N LEU A 71 3.91 -12.42 -1.39
CA LEU A 71 2.51 -12.42 -1.75
C LEU A 71 1.69 -13.37 -0.88
N GLN A 72 2.26 -14.49 -0.52
CA GLN A 72 1.60 -15.46 0.32
C GLN A 72 1.27 -14.87 1.70
N ASP A 73 2.20 -14.10 2.25
CA ASP A 73 1.97 -13.44 3.53
C ASP A 73 0.96 -12.32 3.39
N VAL A 74 0.99 -11.61 2.27
CA VAL A 74 -0.01 -10.57 2.01
C VAL A 74 -1.41 -11.18 2.01
N ARG A 75 -1.56 -12.34 1.37
CA ARG A 75 -2.86 -13.02 1.36
C ARG A 75 -3.33 -13.37 2.77
N GLN A 76 -2.41 -13.84 3.58
CA GLN A 76 -2.74 -14.22 4.95
C GLN A 76 -3.19 -13.02 5.77
N ILE A 77 -2.52 -11.89 5.59
CA ILE A 77 -2.88 -10.67 6.30
C ILE A 77 -4.26 -10.20 5.88
N LEU A 78 -4.54 -10.23 4.59
CA LEU A 78 -5.83 -9.79 4.08
C LEU A 78 -6.96 -10.70 4.56
N GLU A 79 -6.70 -12.00 4.62
CA GLU A 79 -7.71 -12.92 5.11
C GLU A 79 -8.00 -12.72 6.57
N SER A 80 -6.96 -12.51 7.38
CA SER A 80 -7.15 -12.24 8.78
C SER A 80 -7.99 -10.98 8.98
N ARG A 81 -7.72 -9.96 8.19
CA ARG A 81 -8.45 -8.72 8.27
C ARG A 81 -9.92 -8.92 7.90
N ARG A 82 -10.17 -9.66 6.84
CA ARG A 82 -11.53 -9.88 6.37
C ARG A 82 -12.36 -10.68 7.37
N LEU A 83 -11.75 -11.67 7.98
CA LEU A 83 -12.45 -12.52 8.95
C LEU A 83 -12.53 -11.89 10.32
N GLY A 84 -11.90 -10.74 10.53
CA GLY A 84 -11.87 -10.12 11.83
C GLY A 84 -11.02 -10.86 12.83
N ALA A 85 -10.20 -11.80 12.37
CA ALA A 85 -9.32 -12.56 13.23
C ALA A 85 -8.06 -11.77 13.50
N CYS A 86 -7.42 -12.08 14.64
CA CYS A 86 -6.14 -11.47 14.94
C CYS A 86 -5.07 -12.07 14.05
N THR A 87 -4.19 -11.20 13.56
CA THR A 87 -3.01 -11.68 12.85
C THR A 87 -2.13 -12.42 13.83
N CYS A 88 -1.52 -13.52 13.40
CA CYS A 88 -0.66 -14.27 14.29
C CYS A 88 0.55 -13.43 14.68
N GLN A 89 1.08 -13.76 15.85
CA GLN A 89 2.18 -12.97 16.41
C GLN A 89 3.40 -12.96 15.50
N GLU A 90 3.66 -14.09 14.86
CA GLU A 90 4.80 -14.20 13.96
C GLU A 90 4.69 -13.20 12.81
N MET A 91 3.49 -13.06 12.25
CA MET A 91 3.26 -12.11 11.18
C MET A 91 3.39 -10.67 11.69
N GLN A 92 2.88 -10.41 12.88
CA GLN A 92 3.02 -9.08 13.47
C GLN A 92 4.47 -8.70 13.64
N GLU A 93 5.30 -9.67 14.05
CA GLU A 93 6.71 -9.40 14.23
C GLU A 93 7.42 -9.13 12.90
N LYS A 94 7.02 -9.82 11.85
CA LYS A 94 7.57 -9.55 10.53
C LYS A 94 7.28 -8.12 10.11
N ILE A 95 6.03 -7.69 10.28
CA ILE A 95 5.64 -6.33 9.91
C ILE A 95 6.38 -5.32 10.77
N ARG A 96 6.50 -5.59 12.06
CA ARG A 96 7.21 -4.70 12.96
C ARG A 96 8.68 -4.59 12.59
N GLY A 97 9.28 -5.72 12.20
CA GLY A 97 10.67 -5.71 11.74
C GLY A 97 10.86 -4.86 10.50
N LYS A 98 9.94 -4.98 9.53
CA LYS A 98 10.03 -4.16 8.33
C LYS A 98 9.86 -2.69 8.66
N ALA A 99 8.93 -2.36 9.54
CA ALA A 99 8.75 -0.98 9.96
C ALA A 99 10.01 -0.44 10.62
N GLY A 100 10.69 -1.27 11.42
CA GLY A 100 11.94 -0.87 12.05
C GLY A 100 13.04 -0.60 11.04
N GLU A 101 13.13 -1.44 10.01
CA GLU A 101 14.12 -1.22 8.95
C GLU A 101 13.88 0.10 8.25
N ILE A 102 12.62 0.41 7.99
CA ILE A 102 12.27 1.67 7.34
C ILE A 102 12.63 2.85 8.24
N ALA A 103 12.35 2.72 9.54
CA ALA A 103 12.70 3.77 10.49
C ALA A 103 14.21 4.04 10.47
N GLN A 104 15.02 2.98 10.39
CA GLN A 104 16.46 3.15 10.33
C GLN A 104 16.89 3.85 9.04
N LYS A 105 16.25 3.53 7.92
CA LYS A 105 16.54 4.19 6.66
C LYS A 105 16.18 5.66 6.71
N ILE A 106 15.07 5.99 7.35
CA ILE A 106 14.66 7.39 7.50
C ILE A 106 15.72 8.16 8.28
N THR A 107 16.19 7.57 9.38
CA THR A 107 17.23 8.22 10.18
C THR A 107 18.51 8.43 9.38
N ALA A 108 18.93 7.40 8.65
CA ALA A 108 20.15 7.49 7.85
C ALA A 108 20.03 8.56 6.78
N LEU A 109 18.87 8.62 6.10
CA LEU A 109 18.64 9.63 5.08
C LEU A 109 18.60 11.02 5.70
N HIS A 110 18.04 11.14 6.88
CA HIS A 110 17.98 12.42 7.57
C HIS A 110 19.38 12.94 7.89
N GLU A 111 20.24 12.05 8.39
CA GLU A 111 21.61 12.43 8.70
C GLU A 111 22.36 12.84 7.43
N LEU A 112 22.17 12.09 6.35
CA LEU A 112 22.81 12.41 5.10
C LEU A 112 22.35 13.75 4.57
N HIS A 113 21.05 14.00 4.67
CA HIS A 113 20.49 15.29 4.25
C HIS A 113 21.12 16.44 5.05
N SER A 114 21.29 16.25 6.36
CA SER A 114 21.90 17.27 7.20
C SER A 114 23.33 17.54 6.79
N GLU A 115 24.07 16.49 6.48
CA GLU A 115 25.45 16.65 6.05
C GLU A 115 25.56 17.41 4.75
N LEU A 116 24.67 17.11 3.81
CA LEU A 116 24.69 17.79 2.53
C LEU A 116 24.30 19.26 2.68
N THR A 117 23.34 19.53 3.55
CA THR A 117 22.94 20.91 3.81
C THR A 117 24.07 21.71 4.45
N ALA A 118 24.77 21.09 5.38
CA ALA A 118 25.92 21.75 6.00
C ALA A 118 27.01 22.06 4.98
N LEU A 119 27.22 21.14 4.06
CA LEU A 119 28.19 21.34 3.02
C LEU A 119 27.83 22.53 2.15
N LEU A 120 26.57 22.65 1.76
CA LEU A 120 26.12 23.77 0.96
C LEU A 120 26.26 25.08 1.72
N ASN A 121 25.96 25.09 2.99
CA ASN A 121 26.12 26.31 3.79
C ASN A 121 27.55 26.75 3.86
N GLY A 122 28.48 25.80 3.94
CA GLY A 122 29.89 26.14 3.90
C GLY A 122 30.27 26.78 2.60
N TRP A 123 29.79 26.29 1.50
CA TRP A 123 30.10 26.87 0.21
C TRP A 123 29.55 28.28 0.07
N GLN A 124 28.36 28.50 0.62
CA GLN A 124 27.76 29.83 0.57
C GLN A 124 28.62 30.85 1.32
N THR A 125 29.15 30.45 2.45
CA THR A 125 29.97 31.37 3.24
C THR A 125 31.29 31.65 2.56
N CYS A 126 31.73 30.79 1.65
CA CYS A 126 32.96 31.03 0.92
C CYS A 126 32.80 32.05 -0.19
N GLY A 127 31.67 32.69 -0.25
CA GLY A 127 31.46 33.67 -1.27
C GLY A 127 31.03 33.09 -2.59
N GLY A 128 30.97 31.90 -2.69
CA GLY A 128 30.32 31.08 -3.62
C GLY A 128 30.23 31.38 -5.06
N SER A 129 30.74 32.41 -5.54
CA SER A 129 30.56 32.67 -6.94
C SER A 129 31.21 31.59 -7.77
N LYS A 130 32.26 30.98 -7.27
CA LYS A 130 32.87 29.88 -7.93
C LYS A 130 32.85 28.74 -7.06
N ALA A 131 32.54 27.64 -7.62
CA ALA A 131 32.63 26.41 -6.86
C ALA A 131 34.05 26.32 -6.33
N PRO A 132 34.18 25.92 -5.09
CA PRO A 132 35.52 25.70 -4.57
C PRO A 132 36.22 24.71 -5.45
N ALA A 133 37.42 25.01 -5.74
CA ALA A 133 38.21 24.12 -6.51
C ALA A 133 38.43 22.88 -5.70
N GLY A 134 38.14 21.88 -6.00
CA GLY A 134 38.39 20.72 -5.19
C GLY A 134 37.35 20.50 -4.22
#